data_98385461d0de53599737fb7a4b034116
#
_entry.id   98385461d0de53599737fb7a4b034116
#
_cell.length_a   1.000
_cell.length_b   1.000
_cell.length_c   1.000
_cell.angle_alpha   90.00
_cell.angle_beta   90.00
_cell.angle_gamma   90.00
#
_symmetry.space_group_name_H-M   'P 1'
#
loop_
_entity.id
_entity.type
_entity.pdbx_description
1 polymer ?
#
loop_
_entity_poly.entity_id
_entity_poly.type
_entity_poly.pdbx_seq_one_letter_code
_entity_poly.pdbx_strand_id
1 'polypeptide(L)'
;MSAEATNLNGLPMVKGKYLMYKDRPLVREGDTICYGDMSEKYILIMEIFSYKEESGVKVPDTVLVQVVESEDQNKIVRQGQKSGLYEAFGYGLIWLEQALGKDEA
;
A
#
# COMPACT_ATOMS: atom_id res chain seq x y z
N MET A 1 -12.57 5.63 14.15
CA MET A 1 -12.05 4.97 13.56
C MET A 1 -11.77 3.85 13.96
N SER A 2 -11.88 3.11 13.72
CA SER A 2 -11.78 2.16 14.18
C SER A 2 -10.86 1.47 13.89
N ALA A 3 -10.05 1.59 14.06
CA ALA A 3 -8.99 0.91 13.77
C ALA A 3 -8.92 -0.33 14.50
N GLU A 4 -9.74 -1.19 14.24
CA GLU A 4 -9.69 -2.45 14.86
C GLU A 4 -8.39 -3.15 14.55
N ALA A 5 -8.09 -4.16 15.22
CA ALA A 5 -6.94 -4.98 14.93
C ALA A 5 -7.10 -5.50 13.51
N THR A 6 -6.18 -5.19 12.67
CA THR A 6 -6.25 -5.53 11.27
C THR A 6 -4.96 -6.22 10.87
N ASN A 7 -5.05 -7.15 9.94
CA ASN A 7 -3.85 -7.82 9.47
C ASN A 7 -3.54 -7.39 8.07
N LEU A 8 -2.28 -7.09 7.82
CA LEU A 8 -1.81 -6.81 6.50
C LEU A 8 -0.95 -8.00 6.17
N ASN A 9 -1.53 -8.99 5.48
CA ASN A 9 -0.80 -10.22 5.16
C ASN A 9 -0.21 -10.84 6.39
N GLY A 10 -0.96 -10.89 7.45
CA GLY A 10 -0.48 -11.50 8.67
C GLY A 10 0.21 -10.57 9.63
N LEU A 11 0.46 -9.35 9.23
CA LEU A 11 1.06 -8.41 10.14
C LEU A 11 -0.03 -7.76 10.98
N PRO A 12 0.05 -7.83 12.29
CA PRO A 12 -1.03 -7.30 13.12
C PRO A 12 -0.99 -5.78 13.17
N MET A 13 -2.16 -5.18 13.22
CA MET A 13 -2.28 -3.74 13.41
C MET A 13 -3.11 -3.51 14.65
N VAL A 14 -2.67 -2.59 15.47
CA VAL A 14 -3.32 -2.31 16.73
C VAL A 14 -4.38 -1.25 16.53
N LYS A 15 -5.49 -1.39 17.22
CA LYS A 15 -6.57 -0.43 17.14
C LYS A 15 -6.05 0.97 17.41
N GLY A 16 -6.40 1.91 16.55
CA GLY A 16 -6.00 3.29 16.72
C GLY A 16 -4.55 3.59 16.36
N LYS A 17 -3.83 2.60 15.85
CA LYS A 17 -2.43 2.80 15.52
C LYS A 17 -2.14 2.25 14.15
N TYR A 18 -1.06 2.75 13.55
CA TYR A 18 -0.61 2.26 12.29
C TYR A 18 0.55 1.30 12.49
N LEU A 19 0.74 0.42 11.53
CA LEU A 19 1.97 -0.34 11.47
C LEU A 19 2.98 0.57 10.78
N MET A 20 4.14 0.76 11.37
CA MET A 20 5.17 1.59 10.77
C MET A 20 6.16 0.72 9.99
N TYR A 21 6.49 1.12 8.77
CA TYR A 21 7.47 0.42 7.97
C TYR A 21 8.41 1.47 7.40
N LYS A 22 9.68 1.39 7.72
CA LYS A 22 10.69 2.36 7.27
C LYS A 22 10.23 3.78 7.55
N ASP A 23 9.73 3.98 8.76
CA ASP A 23 9.32 5.29 9.25
C ASP A 23 8.12 5.90 8.54
N ARG A 24 7.35 5.11 7.82
CA ARG A 24 6.11 5.59 7.23
C ARG A 24 4.96 4.70 7.65
N PRO A 25 3.77 5.28 7.86
CA PRO A 25 2.62 4.49 8.26
C PRO A 25 2.13 3.57 7.15
N LEU A 26 1.76 2.37 7.53
CA LEU A 26 1.21 1.37 6.63
C LEU A 26 -0.15 0.99 7.20
N VAL A 27 -1.21 1.21 6.44
CA VAL A 27 -2.57 1.01 6.92
C VAL A 27 -3.33 0.17 5.92
N ARG A 28 -4.07 -0.80 6.40
CA ARG A 28 -4.95 -1.58 5.54
C ARG A 28 -6.38 -1.45 5.99
N GLU A 29 -7.28 -1.22 5.02
CA GLU A 29 -8.69 -1.18 5.30
C GLU A 29 -9.36 -1.98 4.19
N GLY A 30 -9.87 -3.15 4.51
CA GLY A 30 -10.45 -4.02 3.51
C GLY A 30 -9.42 -4.45 2.49
N ASP A 31 -9.70 -4.19 1.22
CA ASP A 31 -8.81 -4.56 0.14
C ASP A 31 -7.91 -3.41 -0.28
N THR A 32 -7.92 -2.30 0.44
CA THR A 32 -7.11 -1.14 0.12
C THR A 32 -6.01 -0.98 1.16
N ILE A 33 -4.79 -0.78 0.69
CA ILE A 33 -3.64 -0.60 1.55
C ILE A 33 -2.99 0.71 1.19
N CYS A 34 -2.78 1.57 2.19
CA CYS A 34 -2.12 2.85 2.00
C CYS A 34 -0.80 2.85 2.72
N TYR A 35 0.24 3.32 2.07
CA TYR A 35 1.56 3.40 2.67
C TYR A 35 2.17 4.75 2.35
N GLY A 36 2.60 5.47 3.36
CA GLY A 36 3.29 6.73 3.14
C GLY A 36 2.94 7.76 4.19
N ASP A 37 3.69 8.85 4.19
CA ASP A 37 3.48 9.94 5.11
C ASP A 37 2.74 11.03 4.36
N MET A 38 1.58 11.42 4.84
CA MET A 38 0.76 12.42 4.16
C MET A 38 1.43 13.80 4.12
N SER A 39 2.48 14.01 4.90
CA SER A 39 3.23 15.26 4.80
C SER A 39 4.18 15.25 3.62
N GLU A 40 4.43 14.10 3.02
CA GLU A 40 5.24 14.01 1.82
C GLU A 40 4.34 14.18 0.60
N LYS A 41 4.94 14.46 -0.54
CA LYS A 41 4.15 14.80 -1.72
C LYS A 41 3.42 13.61 -2.32
N TYR A 42 3.97 12.42 -2.20
CA TYR A 42 3.37 11.22 -2.80
C TYR A 42 3.19 10.13 -1.78
N ILE A 43 2.18 9.30 -2.01
CA ILE A 43 1.95 8.12 -1.19
C ILE A 43 1.68 6.94 -2.12
N LEU A 44 1.72 5.75 -1.56
CA LEU A 44 1.49 4.52 -2.29
C LEU A 44 0.13 3.96 -1.90
N ILE A 45 -0.66 3.59 -2.89
CA ILE A 45 -1.95 2.94 -2.64
C ILE A 45 -1.96 1.64 -3.42
N MET A 46 -2.38 0.56 -2.75
CA MET A 46 -2.54 -0.73 -3.41
C MET A 46 -3.97 -1.20 -3.20
N GLU A 47 -4.56 -1.75 -4.26
CA GLU A 47 -5.90 -2.31 -4.17
C GLU A 47 -5.90 -3.73 -4.63
N ILE A 48 -6.43 -4.63 -3.81
CA ILE A 48 -6.48 -6.04 -4.14
C ILE A 48 -7.74 -6.28 -4.94
N PHE A 49 -7.58 -6.65 -6.23
CA PHE A 49 -8.72 -6.88 -7.08
C PHE A 49 -9.20 -8.32 -7.05
N SER A 50 -8.35 -9.27 -6.77
CA SER A 50 -8.76 -10.66 -6.76
C SER A 50 -7.89 -11.45 -5.80
N TYR A 51 -8.38 -12.63 -5.43
CA TYR A 51 -7.69 -13.55 -4.56
C TYR A 51 -7.60 -14.89 -5.24
N LYS A 52 -6.64 -15.71 -4.83
CA LYS A 52 -6.53 -17.09 -5.29
C LYS A 52 -6.30 -17.97 -4.08
N GLU A 53 -6.37 -19.27 -4.28
CA GLU A 53 -6.10 -20.18 -3.20
C GLU A 53 -4.74 -20.81 -3.37
N GLU A 54 -3.96 -20.84 -2.30
CA GLU A 54 -2.69 -21.52 -2.29
C GLU A 54 -2.67 -22.37 -1.06
N SER A 55 -2.55 -23.66 -1.24
CA SER A 55 -2.51 -24.61 -0.11
C SER A 55 -3.70 -24.43 0.82
N GLY A 56 -4.86 -24.18 0.24
CA GLY A 56 -6.09 -24.03 1.03
C GLY A 56 -6.28 -22.68 1.67
N VAL A 57 -5.38 -21.72 1.39
CA VAL A 57 -5.48 -20.39 1.98
C VAL A 57 -5.73 -19.37 0.89
N LYS A 58 -6.63 -18.42 1.16
CA LYS A 58 -6.92 -17.38 0.22
C LYS A 58 -5.87 -16.31 0.32
N VAL A 59 -5.20 -15.99 -0.77
CA VAL A 59 -4.15 -14.96 -0.78
C VAL A 59 -4.43 -13.98 -1.91
N PRO A 60 -3.98 -12.72 -1.77
CA PRO A 60 -4.17 -11.73 -2.84
C PRO A 60 -3.51 -12.19 -4.14
N ASP A 61 -4.19 -11.96 -5.25
CA ASP A 61 -3.66 -12.33 -6.55
C ASP A 61 -3.39 -11.07 -7.37
N THR A 62 -4.40 -10.46 -7.97
CA THR A 62 -4.19 -9.25 -8.75
C THR A 62 -4.26 -8.04 -7.86
N VAL A 63 -3.20 -7.24 -7.86
CA VAL A 63 -3.11 -6.06 -7.02
C VAL A 63 -2.76 -4.87 -7.90
N LEU A 64 -3.58 -3.82 -7.82
CA LEU A 64 -3.30 -2.57 -8.50
C LEU A 64 -2.39 -1.75 -7.60
N VAL A 65 -1.30 -1.25 -8.14
CA VAL A 65 -0.32 -0.46 -7.40
C VAL A 65 -0.32 0.94 -7.98
N GLN A 66 -0.51 1.95 -7.13
CA GLN A 66 -0.55 3.33 -7.59
C GLN A 66 0.29 4.21 -6.70
N VAL A 67 1.06 5.12 -7.31
CA VAL A 67 1.70 6.21 -6.59
C VAL A 67 0.90 7.45 -6.95
N VAL A 68 0.37 8.11 -5.95
CA VAL A 68 -0.52 9.25 -6.14
C VAL A 68 -0.05 10.43 -5.30
N GLU A 69 -0.56 11.61 -5.61
CA GLU A 69 -0.26 12.77 -4.79
C GLU A 69 -1.01 12.66 -3.46
N SER A 70 -0.34 12.97 -2.39
CA SER A 70 -0.96 12.84 -1.08
C SER A 70 -2.12 13.81 -0.89
N GLU A 71 -2.06 14.96 -1.55
CA GLU A 71 -3.14 15.93 -1.42
C GLU A 71 -4.30 15.67 -2.36
N ASP A 72 -4.10 14.93 -3.43
CA ASP A 72 -5.17 14.65 -4.38
C ASP A 72 -4.93 13.28 -4.97
N GLN A 73 -5.58 12.28 -4.40
CA GLN A 73 -5.34 10.90 -4.79
C GLN A 73 -5.87 10.57 -6.18
N ASN A 74 -6.56 11.48 -6.81
CA ASN A 74 -6.93 11.29 -8.20
C ASN A 74 -5.78 11.61 -9.14
N LYS A 75 -4.72 12.22 -8.63
CA LYS A 75 -3.55 12.49 -9.46
C LYS A 75 -2.57 11.36 -9.33
N ILE A 76 -2.62 10.45 -10.27
CA ILE A 76 -1.82 9.24 -10.27
C ILE A 76 -0.58 9.50 -11.10
N VAL A 77 0.61 9.33 -10.50
CA VAL A 77 1.84 9.56 -11.23
C VAL A 77 2.44 8.26 -11.75
N ARG A 78 2.04 7.13 -11.22
CA ARG A 78 2.48 5.84 -11.73
C ARG A 78 1.52 4.77 -11.26
N GLN A 79 1.25 3.79 -12.12
CA GLN A 79 0.43 2.67 -11.71
C GLN A 79 0.74 1.44 -12.53
N GLY A 80 0.37 0.29 -12.02
CA GLY A 80 0.53 -0.96 -12.69
C GLY A 80 -0.09 -2.07 -11.88
N GLN A 81 -0.22 -3.25 -12.47
CA GLN A 81 -0.77 -4.40 -11.78
C GLN A 81 0.34 -5.39 -11.52
N LYS A 82 0.28 -6.03 -10.36
CA LYS A 82 1.24 -7.03 -9.96
C LYS A 82 0.51 -8.25 -9.42
N SER A 83 1.22 -9.37 -9.35
CA SER A 83 0.66 -10.59 -8.83
C SER A 83 1.12 -10.77 -7.41
N GLY A 84 0.20 -10.74 -6.49
CA GLY A 84 0.50 -10.93 -5.09
C GLY A 84 0.89 -9.66 -4.39
N LEU A 85 0.60 -9.60 -3.09
CA LEU A 85 0.82 -8.38 -2.32
C LEU A 85 2.29 -8.13 -2.07
N TYR A 86 3.08 -9.18 -1.91
CA TYR A 86 4.51 -9.02 -1.65
C TYR A 86 5.19 -8.34 -2.83
N GLU A 87 4.91 -8.84 -4.04
CA GLU A 87 5.49 -8.25 -5.24
C GLU A 87 4.98 -6.83 -5.45
N ALA A 88 3.67 -6.64 -5.24
CA ALA A 88 3.06 -5.32 -5.40
C ALA A 88 3.72 -4.30 -4.48
N PHE A 89 3.93 -4.67 -3.22
CA PHE A 89 4.54 -3.75 -2.27
C PHE A 89 5.99 -3.46 -2.62
N GLY A 90 6.72 -4.48 -3.07
CA GLY A 90 8.12 -4.30 -3.48
C GLY A 90 8.27 -3.28 -4.60
N TYR A 91 7.47 -3.44 -5.67
CA TYR A 91 7.50 -2.49 -6.77
C TYR A 91 6.97 -1.13 -6.34
N GLY A 92 5.93 -1.12 -5.52
CA GLY A 92 5.36 0.13 -5.04
C GLY A 92 6.36 0.95 -4.25
N LEU A 93 7.16 0.30 -3.41
CA LEU A 93 8.18 1.01 -2.62
C LEU A 93 9.18 1.69 -3.55
N ILE A 94 9.62 0.98 -4.58
CA ILE A 94 10.59 1.54 -5.52
C ILE A 94 9.97 2.73 -6.24
N TRP A 95 8.75 2.60 -6.70
CA TRP A 95 8.08 3.68 -7.42
C TRP A 95 7.86 4.90 -6.53
N LEU A 96 7.51 4.67 -5.27
CA LEU A 96 7.29 5.77 -4.35
C LEU A 96 8.60 6.51 -4.08
N GLU A 97 9.68 5.77 -3.85
CA GLU A 97 10.97 6.42 -3.60
C GLU A 97 11.43 7.19 -4.83
N GLN A 98 11.19 6.65 -6.02
CA GLN A 98 11.56 7.37 -7.23
C GLN A 98 10.77 8.66 -7.39
N ALA A 99 9.48 8.63 -7.08
CA ALA A 99 8.64 9.81 -7.18
C ALA A 99 9.09 10.88 -6.18
N LEU A 100 9.35 10.46 -4.95
CA LEU A 100 9.78 11.40 -3.92
C LEU A 100 11.17 11.95 -4.21
N GLY A 101 12.06 11.12 -4.74
CA GLY A 101 13.40 11.58 -5.09
C GLY A 101 13.39 12.57 -6.21
N LYS A 102 12.54 12.34 -7.23
CA LYS A 102 12.45 13.28 -8.33
C LYS A 102 11.95 14.63 -7.86
N ASP A 103 11.01 14.61 -6.94
CA ASP A 103 10.42 15.85 -6.49
C ASP A 103 11.40 16.65 -5.64
N GLU A 104 12.33 15.96 -5.00
CA GLU A 104 13.32 16.63 -4.17
C GLU A 104 14.52 17.09 -4.96
N ALA A 105 14.69 16.63 -6.15
CA ALA A 105 15.86 16.96 -6.96
C ALA A 105 15.82 18.38 -7.59
#